data_e2fbe9770463ec71f75249f08e30a066
#
_entry.id   e2fbe9770463ec71f75249f08e30a066
#
_cell.length_a   1.000
_cell.length_b   1.000
_cell.length_c   1.000
_cell.angle_alpha   90.00
_cell.angle_beta   90.00
_cell.angle_gamma   90.00
#
_symmetry.space_group_name_H-M   'P 1'
#
loop_
_entity.id
_entity.type
_entity.pdbx_description
1 polymer ?
#
loop_
_entity_poly.entity_id
_entity_poly.type
_entity_poly.pdbx_seq_one_letter_code
_entity_poly.pdbx_strand_id
1 'polypeptide(L)'
;MYFDSKDALAMVEELRASYNSGKTRSYEWRVSQLKNLVKVAEHHEQEIVDALRSDLNKPEFEAYVHERDLPTSPSRTHSIHIYSHSHTHTLFFYLSVSSSTMGSMAIEEEKQTAANPFDEEAASAVVKELRASFVSGKTRSYQWRVSQLKGIVKLITKKEREIVDALRSDLSKPELESQVYEISMLNNSCKLAIKELKKWMKPEKVKTSIAVFPASAEIVSEPLGAILVISAWNYPFCTFIPDILCFPVLSLDPVVGAIASGNVVVLKPSELAPATSSLLAKLLDEYMDSSCIRVVEGAVAETSALLEQKWDKICYTGNGRVGRIVMASAAKHLTPVLLELGGKSPVIVDSGINLQVACRRIIVGKWGCNNGQACISPDYIITTKDFAPKLVDSLKQELENFYGKNQLESKDLSRIVNPHHFARLTKLLDEDKVSGKIVHGGETDKTNLRIAPTILLDVPQDSLIMSEEIFGPLLPILTVEKMEDSFDLINSGTKPLAAYLFTNKKKLKEHFVNTVSAGGLVVNDTTIHLAVPSLPFGGVGESGMGAYHGKFSFDAFSHKKAVVYRGFFGDASIRYPPYTKGKLRILKALISGGISSIIRALFGWPKA
;
A
#
# COMPACT_ATOMS: atom_id res chain seq x y z
N MET A 1 12.18 -9.34 -37.83
CA MET A 1 11.85 -7.92 -37.52
C MET A 1 12.48 -7.63 -36.19
N TYR A 2 13.45 -6.70 -36.09
CA TYR A 2 14.07 -6.33 -34.81
C TYR A 2 13.10 -5.41 -34.09
N PHE A 3 12.66 -5.82 -32.91
CA PHE A 3 11.80 -5.05 -32.01
C PHE A 3 12.68 -4.04 -31.25
N ASP A 4 12.48 -2.75 -31.47
CA ASP A 4 13.29 -1.70 -30.87
C ASP A 4 12.57 -0.99 -29.68
N SER A 5 13.24 -0.03 -29.05
CA SER A 5 12.67 0.70 -27.91
C SER A 5 11.47 1.60 -28.29
N LYS A 6 11.35 2.02 -29.55
CA LYS A 6 10.19 2.79 -30.05
C LYS A 6 8.98 1.88 -30.23
N ASP A 7 9.21 0.68 -30.80
CA ASP A 7 8.16 -0.34 -30.93
C ASP A 7 7.63 -0.75 -29.54
N ALA A 8 8.54 -0.91 -28.56
CA ALA A 8 8.16 -1.21 -27.18
C ALA A 8 7.32 -0.08 -26.55
N LEU A 9 7.71 1.17 -26.76
CA LEU A 9 6.98 2.32 -26.22
C LEU A 9 5.59 2.43 -26.83
N ALA A 10 5.48 2.34 -28.17
CA ALA A 10 4.20 2.38 -28.87
C ALA A 10 3.25 1.26 -28.41
N MET A 11 3.76 0.03 -28.25
CA MET A 11 2.98 -1.08 -27.72
C MET A 11 2.48 -0.81 -26.28
N VAL A 12 3.32 -0.27 -25.40
CA VAL A 12 2.93 0.06 -24.02
C VAL A 12 1.86 1.15 -24.00
N GLU A 13 1.96 2.15 -24.86
CA GLU A 13 0.96 3.22 -25.00
C GLU A 13 -0.39 2.68 -25.49
N GLU A 14 -0.40 1.81 -26.49
CA GLU A 14 -1.61 1.14 -26.98
C GLU A 14 -2.28 0.29 -25.88
N LEU A 15 -1.48 -0.50 -25.15
CA LEU A 15 -1.96 -1.31 -24.04
C LEU A 15 -2.54 -0.44 -22.91
N ARG A 16 -1.90 0.69 -22.60
CA ARG A 16 -2.42 1.66 -21.61
C ARG A 16 -3.73 2.30 -22.08
N ALA A 17 -3.83 2.69 -23.34
CA ALA A 17 -5.07 3.22 -23.91
C ALA A 17 -6.20 2.18 -23.83
N SER A 18 -5.92 0.93 -24.17
CA SER A 18 -6.88 -0.17 -24.04
C SER A 18 -7.29 -0.43 -22.59
N TYR A 19 -6.36 -0.34 -21.63
CA TYR A 19 -6.67 -0.45 -20.19
C TYR A 19 -7.54 0.71 -19.71
N ASN A 20 -7.18 1.95 -20.05
CA ASN A 20 -7.88 3.17 -19.63
C ASN A 20 -9.30 3.24 -20.22
N SER A 21 -9.54 2.67 -21.41
CA SER A 21 -10.89 2.56 -21.99
C SER A 21 -11.85 1.68 -21.15
N GLY A 22 -11.36 0.98 -20.13
CA GLY A 22 -12.15 0.08 -19.30
C GLY A 22 -12.49 -1.26 -19.95
N LYS A 23 -12.13 -1.50 -21.22
CA LYS A 23 -12.42 -2.73 -21.99
C LYS A 23 -11.96 -3.99 -21.22
N THR A 24 -10.77 -3.94 -20.60
CA THR A 24 -10.17 -5.07 -19.88
C THR A 24 -10.83 -5.35 -18.52
N ARG A 25 -11.68 -4.44 -18.01
CA ARG A 25 -12.39 -4.59 -16.74
C ARG A 25 -13.64 -5.45 -16.86
N SER A 26 -14.24 -5.58 -18.08
CA SER A 26 -15.42 -6.39 -18.31
C SER A 26 -15.18 -7.87 -18.01
N TYR A 27 -16.09 -8.48 -17.25
CA TYR A 27 -16.08 -9.92 -16.97
C TYR A 27 -16.18 -10.74 -18.25
N GLU A 28 -17.10 -10.34 -19.16
CA GLU A 28 -17.35 -10.99 -20.43
C GLU A 28 -16.11 -10.97 -21.32
N TRP A 29 -15.43 -9.82 -21.41
CA TRP A 29 -14.19 -9.69 -22.17
C TRP A 29 -13.11 -10.61 -21.61
N ARG A 30 -12.89 -10.61 -20.29
CA ARG A 30 -11.89 -11.48 -19.65
C ARG A 30 -12.18 -12.97 -19.88
N VAL A 31 -13.45 -13.37 -19.73
CA VAL A 31 -13.85 -14.76 -19.99
C VAL A 31 -13.68 -15.12 -21.46
N SER A 32 -13.98 -14.20 -22.40
CA SER A 32 -13.79 -14.46 -23.83
C SER A 32 -12.30 -14.66 -24.16
N GLN A 33 -11.39 -13.85 -23.62
CA GLN A 33 -9.95 -14.02 -23.81
C GLN A 33 -9.43 -15.36 -23.27
N LEU A 34 -9.85 -15.73 -22.05
CA LEU A 34 -9.50 -17.03 -21.47
C LEU A 34 -10.02 -18.21 -22.30
N LYS A 35 -11.25 -18.14 -22.81
CA LYS A 35 -11.80 -19.15 -23.72
C LYS A 35 -11.03 -19.22 -25.03
N ASN A 36 -10.58 -18.09 -25.56
CA ASN A 36 -9.78 -18.07 -26.78
C ASN A 36 -8.40 -18.72 -26.55
N LEU A 37 -7.73 -18.46 -25.43
CA LEU A 37 -6.48 -19.13 -25.07
C LEU A 37 -6.65 -20.65 -24.99
N VAL A 38 -7.74 -21.14 -24.37
CA VAL A 38 -8.06 -22.57 -24.32
C VAL A 38 -8.24 -23.13 -25.74
N LYS A 39 -9.00 -22.44 -26.59
CA LYS A 39 -9.20 -22.86 -27.98
C LYS A 39 -7.88 -22.94 -28.78
N VAL A 40 -7.00 -21.93 -28.62
CA VAL A 40 -5.68 -21.94 -29.26
C VAL A 40 -4.88 -23.18 -28.83
N ALA A 41 -4.79 -23.43 -27.53
CA ALA A 41 -4.09 -24.57 -26.97
C ALA A 41 -4.68 -25.92 -27.45
N GLU A 42 -6.02 -26.00 -27.64
CA GLU A 42 -6.69 -27.20 -28.13
C GLU A 42 -6.53 -27.40 -29.67
N HIS A 43 -6.62 -26.33 -30.47
CA HIS A 43 -6.52 -26.41 -31.92
C HIS A 43 -5.08 -26.63 -32.42
N HIS A 44 -4.10 -26.10 -31.70
CA HIS A 44 -2.68 -26.16 -32.06
C HIS A 44 -1.88 -27.13 -31.17
N GLU A 45 -2.58 -28.09 -30.48
CA GLU A 45 -1.93 -29.05 -29.56
C GLU A 45 -0.73 -29.73 -30.20
N GLN A 46 -0.88 -30.23 -31.44
CA GLN A 46 0.20 -30.96 -32.13
C GLN A 46 1.36 -30.03 -32.49
N GLU A 47 1.09 -28.85 -33.01
CA GLU A 47 2.11 -27.86 -33.34
C GLU A 47 2.94 -27.45 -32.12
N ILE A 48 2.27 -27.25 -30.96
CA ILE A 48 2.94 -26.93 -29.68
C ILE A 48 3.84 -28.10 -29.24
N VAL A 49 3.34 -29.33 -29.32
CA VAL A 49 4.13 -30.53 -28.98
C VAL A 49 5.33 -30.69 -29.88
N ASP A 50 5.17 -30.48 -31.19
CA ASP A 50 6.24 -30.62 -32.18
C ASP A 50 7.31 -29.52 -32.01
N ALA A 51 6.92 -28.28 -31.69
CA ALA A 51 7.83 -27.20 -31.35
C ALA A 51 8.64 -27.53 -30.09
N LEU A 52 7.98 -27.99 -29.00
CA LEU A 52 8.66 -28.38 -27.75
C LEU A 52 9.61 -29.59 -27.96
N ARG A 53 9.26 -30.49 -28.86
CA ARG A 53 10.14 -31.59 -29.24
C ARG A 53 11.35 -31.07 -30.01
N SER A 54 11.15 -30.16 -30.97
CA SER A 54 12.23 -29.55 -31.75
C SER A 54 13.21 -28.77 -30.89
N ASP A 55 12.70 -27.89 -30.00
CA ASP A 55 13.52 -26.95 -29.26
C ASP A 55 14.16 -27.56 -28.00
N LEU A 56 13.45 -28.47 -27.30
CA LEU A 56 13.83 -28.99 -26.00
C LEU A 56 13.98 -30.53 -25.98
N ASN A 57 13.77 -31.22 -27.10
CA ASN A 57 13.69 -32.69 -27.19
C ASN A 57 12.74 -33.33 -26.16
N LYS A 58 11.67 -32.60 -25.79
CA LYS A 58 10.70 -33.06 -24.81
C LYS A 58 9.86 -34.21 -25.35
N PRO A 59 9.70 -35.33 -24.62
CA PRO A 59 8.72 -36.37 -24.97
C PRO A 59 7.29 -35.82 -25.03
N GLU A 60 6.49 -36.32 -25.96
CA GLU A 60 5.07 -35.92 -26.10
C GLU A 60 4.29 -35.94 -24.79
N PHE A 61 4.53 -36.96 -23.96
CA PHE A 61 3.91 -37.08 -22.65
C PHE A 61 4.25 -35.90 -21.72
N GLU A 62 5.52 -35.51 -21.70
CA GLU A 62 6.01 -34.43 -20.82
C GLU A 62 5.52 -33.07 -21.32
N ALA A 63 5.58 -32.83 -22.63
CA ALA A 63 5.04 -31.61 -23.23
C ALA A 63 3.55 -31.42 -22.90
N TYR A 64 2.78 -32.51 -22.99
CA TYR A 64 1.36 -32.49 -22.67
C TYR A 64 1.07 -32.17 -21.19
N VAL A 65 1.83 -32.75 -20.25
CA VAL A 65 1.58 -32.62 -18.80
C VAL A 65 1.98 -31.25 -18.27
N HIS A 66 3.09 -30.70 -18.71
CA HIS A 66 3.68 -29.50 -18.13
C HIS A 66 3.25 -28.20 -18.81
N GLU A 67 2.80 -28.25 -20.07
CA GLU A 67 2.51 -27.03 -20.82
C GLU A 67 1.02 -26.78 -21.07
N ARG A 68 0.15 -27.74 -20.76
CA ARG A 68 -1.29 -27.66 -21.06
C ARG A 68 -2.21 -27.39 -19.87
N ASP A 69 -1.70 -27.24 -18.66
CA ASP A 69 -2.56 -27.02 -17.46
C ASP A 69 -3.20 -25.61 -17.46
N LEU A 70 -3.93 -25.28 -18.53
CA LEU A 70 -4.86 -24.15 -18.56
C LEU A 70 -6.17 -24.58 -17.88
N PRO A 71 -6.68 -23.83 -16.91
CA PRO A 71 -7.89 -24.19 -16.19
C PRO A 71 -9.11 -24.21 -17.12
N THR A 72 -9.66 -25.39 -17.37
CA THR A 72 -10.81 -25.62 -18.25
C THR A 72 -12.17 -25.36 -17.61
N SER A 73 -12.23 -24.78 -16.41
CA SER A 73 -13.50 -24.53 -15.70
C SER A 73 -13.70 -23.05 -15.35
N PRO A 74 -14.83 -22.43 -15.75
CA PRO A 74 -15.11 -21.02 -15.48
C PRO A 74 -15.41 -20.69 -14.00
N SER A 75 -15.44 -21.67 -13.12
CA SER A 75 -15.90 -21.49 -11.73
C SER A 75 -14.79 -21.26 -10.70
N ARG A 76 -13.54 -21.06 -11.10
CA ARG A 76 -12.44 -20.79 -10.16
C ARG A 76 -11.53 -19.68 -10.65
N THR A 77 -11.67 -18.51 -10.02
CA THR A 77 -10.67 -17.46 -10.01
C THR A 77 -9.43 -17.94 -9.25
N HIS A 78 -8.45 -18.48 -9.96
CA HIS A 78 -7.10 -18.65 -9.45
C HIS A 78 -6.17 -17.83 -10.35
N SER A 79 -5.30 -17.08 -9.71
CA SER A 79 -4.26 -16.29 -10.38
C SER A 79 -3.45 -17.17 -11.30
N ILE A 80 -3.49 -16.87 -12.60
CA ILE A 80 -2.66 -17.54 -13.60
C ILE A 80 -1.27 -16.91 -13.49
N HIS A 81 -0.32 -17.62 -12.89
CA HIS A 81 1.09 -17.30 -13.04
C HIS A 81 1.60 -17.94 -14.34
N ILE A 82 1.70 -17.13 -15.37
CA ILE A 82 2.38 -17.54 -16.62
C ILE A 82 3.88 -17.40 -16.37
N TYR A 83 4.56 -18.53 -16.16
CA TYR A 83 6.02 -18.58 -16.26
C TYR A 83 6.40 -18.70 -17.73
N SER A 84 6.74 -17.58 -18.36
CA SER A 84 7.46 -17.62 -19.63
C SER A 84 8.95 -17.77 -19.33
N HIS A 85 9.51 -18.93 -19.54
CA HIS A 85 10.96 -19.10 -19.67
C HIS A 85 11.34 -18.74 -21.11
N SER A 86 11.58 -17.47 -21.35
CA SER A 86 12.34 -17.06 -22.53
C SER A 86 13.80 -16.97 -22.13
N HIS A 87 14.63 -17.83 -22.70
CA HIS A 87 16.06 -17.63 -22.75
C HIS A 87 16.36 -16.43 -23.65
N THR A 88 16.49 -15.27 -23.04
CA THR A 88 17.08 -14.10 -23.69
C THR A 88 18.47 -13.89 -23.13
N HIS A 89 19.45 -13.95 -24.03
CA HIS A 89 20.82 -13.55 -23.79
C HIS A 89 20.87 -12.19 -23.08
N THR A 90 21.54 -12.18 -21.95
CA THR A 90 21.82 -10.98 -21.15
C THR A 90 22.77 -10.08 -21.96
N LEU A 91 22.24 -9.02 -22.54
CA LEU A 91 23.05 -7.90 -23.01
C LEU A 91 23.18 -6.92 -21.84
N PHE A 92 24.38 -6.89 -21.25
CA PHE A 92 24.78 -5.84 -20.33
C PHE A 92 24.95 -4.54 -21.11
N PHE A 93 24.03 -3.60 -20.93
CA PHE A 93 24.27 -2.20 -21.26
C PHE A 93 24.77 -1.49 -20.01
N TYR A 94 26.07 -1.20 -20.00
CA TYR A 94 26.65 -0.19 -19.13
C TYR A 94 26.18 1.17 -19.63
N LEU A 95 25.24 1.81 -18.93
CA LEU A 95 25.01 3.24 -19.02
C LEU A 95 25.90 3.91 -17.98
N SER A 96 27.05 4.43 -18.44
CA SER A 96 27.84 5.40 -17.71
C SER A 96 27.04 6.70 -17.64
N VAL A 97 26.47 7.02 -16.49
CA VAL A 97 25.94 8.35 -16.22
C VAL A 97 27.11 9.18 -15.70
N SER A 98 27.54 10.12 -16.55
CA SER A 98 28.53 11.12 -16.20
C SER A 98 28.00 11.97 -15.04
N SER A 99 28.80 12.04 -13.98
CA SER A 99 28.62 12.97 -12.87
C SER A 99 28.85 14.41 -13.39
N SER A 100 27.83 15.23 -13.34
CA SER A 100 28.01 16.66 -13.43
C SER A 100 27.14 17.38 -12.40
N THR A 101 27.85 18.09 -11.52
CA THR A 101 27.41 19.21 -10.69
C THR A 101 26.33 18.97 -9.63
N MET A 102 26.76 18.46 -8.46
CA MET A 102 26.11 18.81 -7.20
C MET A 102 26.69 20.15 -6.70
N GLY A 103 25.88 21.20 -6.75
CA GLY A 103 26.18 22.43 -6.03
C GLY A 103 26.07 22.18 -4.51
N SER A 104 27.18 22.36 -3.82
CA SER A 104 27.27 22.32 -2.37
C SER A 104 26.55 23.52 -1.77
N MET A 105 25.44 23.31 -1.07
CA MET A 105 24.99 24.24 -0.04
C MET A 105 25.43 23.67 1.31
N ALA A 106 26.47 24.27 1.86
CA ALA A 106 26.94 24.02 3.21
C ALA A 106 25.85 24.46 4.20
N ILE A 107 25.38 23.52 5.00
CA ILE A 107 24.61 23.78 6.22
C ILE A 107 25.62 23.73 7.34
N GLU A 108 25.74 24.83 8.10
CA GLU A 108 26.55 24.91 9.31
C GLU A 108 26.09 23.85 10.32
N GLU A 109 26.98 22.91 10.62
CA GLU A 109 26.83 21.92 11.71
C GLU A 109 27.09 22.61 13.06
N GLU A 110 26.05 22.72 13.87
CA GLU A 110 26.24 22.88 15.30
C GLU A 110 26.86 21.60 15.88
N LYS A 111 28.06 21.72 16.43
CA LYS A 111 28.75 20.66 17.15
C LYS A 111 27.97 20.24 18.38
N GLN A 112 27.22 19.13 18.28
CA GLN A 112 26.77 18.36 19.43
C GLN A 112 27.83 17.30 19.78
N THR A 113 28.07 17.15 21.07
CA THR A 113 29.04 16.26 21.74
C THR A 113 28.96 14.83 21.24
N ALA A 114 30.14 14.27 20.90
CA ALA A 114 30.35 12.96 20.29
C ALA A 114 29.87 11.78 21.15
N ALA A 115 28.66 11.30 20.87
CA ALA A 115 28.36 9.87 20.97
C ALA A 115 28.82 9.22 19.64
N ASN A 116 29.33 7.97 19.68
CA ASN A 116 29.69 7.24 18.46
C ASN A 116 28.55 7.35 17.43
N PRO A 117 28.79 7.87 16.23
CA PRO A 117 27.71 8.00 15.25
C PRO A 117 27.17 6.61 14.92
N PHE A 118 25.83 6.46 14.79
CA PHE A 118 25.22 5.22 14.33
C PHE A 118 25.54 5.07 12.83
N ASP A 119 26.55 4.27 12.54
CA ASP A 119 27.08 4.03 11.21
C ASP A 119 26.65 2.65 10.66
N GLU A 120 27.22 2.24 9.55
CA GLU A 120 26.95 0.96 8.90
C GLU A 120 27.35 -0.23 9.76
N GLU A 121 28.43 -0.12 10.56
CA GLU A 121 28.89 -1.17 11.47
C GLU A 121 27.90 -1.36 12.63
N ALA A 122 27.43 -0.25 13.22
CA ALA A 122 26.39 -0.27 14.26
C ALA A 122 25.07 -0.85 13.71
N ALA A 123 24.66 -0.46 12.50
CA ALA A 123 23.49 -1.02 11.84
C ALA A 123 23.63 -2.53 11.60
N SER A 124 24.80 -2.98 11.15
CA SER A 124 25.10 -4.40 10.94
C SER A 124 25.05 -5.21 12.24
N ALA A 125 25.57 -4.66 13.34
CA ALA A 125 25.51 -5.28 14.65
C ALA A 125 24.06 -5.49 15.12
N VAL A 126 23.22 -4.47 15.02
CA VAL A 126 21.78 -4.54 15.35
C VAL A 126 21.07 -5.62 14.52
N VAL A 127 21.29 -5.66 13.21
CA VAL A 127 20.67 -6.66 12.34
C VAL A 127 21.11 -8.06 12.68
N LYS A 128 22.41 -8.25 13.00
CA LYS A 128 22.96 -9.54 13.41
C LYS A 128 22.33 -10.06 14.70
N GLU A 129 22.19 -9.22 15.72
CA GLU A 129 21.52 -9.57 16.99
C GLU A 129 20.07 -9.97 16.78
N LEU A 130 19.32 -9.18 16.01
CA LEU A 130 17.92 -9.46 15.69
C LEU A 130 17.78 -10.78 14.92
N ARG A 131 18.65 -11.05 13.96
CA ARG A 131 18.64 -12.33 13.23
C ARG A 131 18.94 -13.51 14.12
N ALA A 132 19.86 -13.38 15.07
CA ALA A 132 20.12 -14.42 16.06
C ALA A 132 18.88 -14.73 16.91
N SER A 133 18.15 -13.69 17.35
CA SER A 133 16.89 -13.83 18.07
C SER A 133 15.81 -14.50 17.21
N PHE A 134 15.71 -14.14 15.92
CA PHE A 134 14.78 -14.77 15.00
C PHE A 134 15.08 -16.27 14.77
N VAL A 135 16.35 -16.60 14.52
CA VAL A 135 16.82 -17.98 14.28
C VAL A 135 16.60 -18.87 15.52
N SER A 136 16.66 -18.31 16.74
CA SER A 136 16.35 -19.05 17.98
C SER A 136 14.92 -19.61 18.01
N GLY A 137 14.02 -19.12 17.12
CA GLY A 137 12.62 -19.53 17.07
C GLY A 137 11.71 -18.84 18.11
N LYS A 138 12.25 -17.97 18.97
CA LYS A 138 11.55 -17.27 20.05
C LYS A 138 10.28 -16.55 19.53
N THR A 139 10.37 -15.84 18.40
CA THR A 139 9.29 -15.04 17.82
C THR A 139 8.18 -15.88 17.16
N ARG A 140 8.46 -17.17 16.88
CA ARG A 140 7.45 -18.08 16.29
C ARG A 140 6.36 -18.46 17.29
N SER A 141 6.62 -18.36 18.59
CA SER A 141 5.70 -18.70 19.67
C SER A 141 4.47 -17.78 19.66
N TYR A 142 3.28 -18.36 19.72
CA TYR A 142 2.01 -17.63 19.92
C TYR A 142 2.06 -16.78 21.19
N GLN A 143 2.59 -17.35 22.28
CA GLN A 143 2.68 -16.68 23.58
C GLN A 143 3.58 -15.44 23.51
N TRP A 144 4.74 -15.55 22.84
CA TRP A 144 5.63 -14.40 22.65
C TRP A 144 4.92 -13.29 21.86
N ARG A 145 4.29 -13.60 20.72
CA ARG A 145 3.58 -12.61 19.89
C ARG A 145 2.50 -11.89 20.69
N VAL A 146 1.66 -12.65 21.42
CA VAL A 146 0.61 -12.08 22.28
C VAL A 146 1.20 -11.24 23.41
N SER A 147 2.33 -11.65 24.02
CA SER A 147 2.97 -10.88 25.09
C SER A 147 3.45 -9.52 24.58
N GLN A 148 4.07 -9.48 23.38
CA GLN A 148 4.52 -8.22 22.78
C GLN A 148 3.34 -7.31 22.41
N LEU A 149 2.29 -7.83 21.77
CA LEU A 149 1.08 -7.07 21.48
C LEU A 149 0.41 -6.50 22.74
N LYS A 150 0.38 -7.27 23.83
CA LYS A 150 -0.07 -6.79 25.16
C LYS A 150 0.89 -5.77 25.76
N GLY A 151 2.20 -5.86 25.47
CA GLY A 151 3.21 -4.87 25.84
C GLY A 151 2.87 -3.49 25.27
N ILE A 152 2.55 -3.44 23.95
CA ILE A 152 2.10 -2.21 23.28
C ILE A 152 0.81 -1.66 23.92
N VAL A 153 -0.19 -2.51 24.16
CA VAL A 153 -1.44 -2.09 24.84
C VAL A 153 -1.15 -1.49 26.22
N LYS A 154 -0.27 -2.11 27.00
CA LYS A 154 0.11 -1.63 28.35
C LYS A 154 0.86 -0.30 28.28
N LEU A 155 1.80 -0.16 27.33
CA LEU A 155 2.53 1.07 27.05
C LEU A 155 1.55 2.23 26.81
N ILE A 156 0.64 2.06 25.84
CA ILE A 156 -0.34 3.06 25.45
C ILE A 156 -1.18 3.47 26.66
N THR A 157 -1.76 2.49 27.37
CA THR A 157 -2.68 2.77 28.49
C THR A 157 -1.99 3.48 29.66
N LYS A 158 -0.70 3.15 29.92
CA LYS A 158 0.03 3.73 31.05
C LYS A 158 0.67 5.08 30.75
N LYS A 159 0.97 5.35 29.47
CA LYS A 159 1.77 6.48 29.01
C LYS A 159 0.99 7.45 28.11
N GLU A 160 -0.34 7.36 28.13
CA GLU A 160 -1.23 8.17 27.31
C GLU A 160 -0.89 9.66 27.40
N ARG A 161 -0.71 10.20 28.61
CA ARG A 161 -0.40 11.62 28.81
C ARG A 161 0.95 12.01 28.20
N GLU A 162 1.99 11.21 28.43
CA GLU A 162 3.32 11.46 27.87
C GLU A 162 3.28 11.46 26.32
N ILE A 163 2.45 10.60 25.73
CA ILE A 163 2.26 10.51 24.27
C ILE A 163 1.57 11.76 23.74
N VAL A 164 0.47 12.21 24.37
CA VAL A 164 -0.24 13.44 23.99
C VAL A 164 0.67 14.66 24.10
N ASP A 165 1.48 14.75 25.13
CA ASP A 165 2.40 15.88 25.35
C ASP A 165 3.52 15.89 24.29
N ALA A 166 4.05 14.73 23.88
CA ALA A 166 5.02 14.62 22.80
C ALA A 166 4.44 15.07 21.43
N LEU A 167 3.23 14.59 21.09
CA LEU A 167 2.52 14.99 19.87
C LEU A 167 2.18 16.49 19.85
N ARG A 168 1.83 17.06 21.00
CA ARG A 168 1.62 18.49 21.15
C ARG A 168 2.91 19.27 20.95
N SER A 169 4.02 18.78 21.49
CA SER A 169 5.35 19.38 21.31
C SER A 169 5.77 19.43 19.84
N ASP A 170 5.65 18.30 19.13
CA ASP A 170 6.11 18.20 17.74
C ASP A 170 5.18 18.94 16.75
N LEU A 171 3.86 18.79 16.89
CA LEU A 171 2.88 19.20 15.87
C LEU A 171 1.82 20.19 16.36
N SER A 172 1.83 20.57 17.66
CA SER A 172 0.72 21.27 18.31
C SER A 172 -0.62 20.56 18.11
N LYS A 173 -0.60 19.22 18.01
CA LYS A 173 -1.82 18.44 17.80
C LYS A 173 -2.82 18.66 18.95
N PRO A 174 -4.10 18.91 18.61
CA PRO A 174 -5.17 18.94 19.59
C PRO A 174 -5.22 17.65 20.41
N GLU A 175 -5.57 17.75 21.69
CA GLU A 175 -5.65 16.58 22.57
C GLU A 175 -6.63 15.53 22.05
N LEU A 176 -7.82 15.96 21.59
CA LEU A 176 -8.82 15.07 21.00
C LEU A 176 -8.27 14.37 19.74
N GLU A 177 -7.59 15.10 18.87
CA GLU A 177 -6.96 14.51 17.68
C GLU A 177 -5.90 13.50 18.09
N SER A 178 -5.03 13.82 19.04
CA SER A 178 -4.01 12.92 19.57
C SER A 178 -4.63 11.66 20.17
N GLN A 179 -5.69 11.81 20.97
CA GLN A 179 -6.41 10.68 21.55
C GLN A 179 -7.15 9.85 20.51
N VAL A 180 -7.85 10.49 19.56
CA VAL A 180 -8.68 9.81 18.55
C VAL A 180 -7.80 9.18 17.48
N TYR A 181 -6.87 9.94 16.91
CA TYR A 181 -6.14 9.50 15.71
C TYR A 181 -4.76 8.87 16.00
N GLU A 182 -4.25 8.94 17.22
CA GLU A 182 -2.93 8.40 17.58
C GLU A 182 -2.98 7.31 18.68
N ILE A 183 -3.67 7.51 19.80
CA ILE A 183 -3.67 6.62 20.99
C ILE A 183 -4.65 5.42 20.87
N SER A 184 -5.87 5.54 20.34
CA SER A 184 -6.86 4.46 20.32
C SER A 184 -6.75 3.46 19.16
N MET A 185 -6.24 3.83 17.97
CA MET A 185 -6.12 2.90 16.82
C MET A 185 -5.13 1.77 17.08
N LEU A 186 -3.95 2.10 17.58
CA LEU A 186 -2.94 1.10 17.88
C LEU A 186 -3.45 0.07 18.91
N ASN A 187 -4.22 0.54 19.91
CA ASN A 187 -4.87 -0.34 20.87
C ASN A 187 -5.81 -1.34 20.18
N ASN A 188 -6.58 -0.88 19.17
CA ASN A 188 -7.49 -1.75 18.45
C ASN A 188 -6.78 -2.67 17.45
N SER A 189 -5.76 -2.19 16.74
CA SER A 189 -4.91 -3.04 15.92
C SER A 189 -4.31 -4.16 16.75
N CYS A 190 -3.78 -3.84 17.95
CA CYS A 190 -3.28 -4.85 18.88
C CYS A 190 -4.38 -5.78 19.38
N LYS A 191 -5.53 -5.26 19.81
CA LYS A 191 -6.67 -6.06 20.29
C LYS A 191 -7.21 -6.98 19.19
N LEU A 192 -7.36 -6.48 17.98
CA LEU A 192 -7.76 -7.28 16.81
C LEU A 192 -6.75 -8.37 16.53
N ALA A 193 -5.45 -8.03 16.48
CA ALA A 193 -4.40 -9.00 16.27
C ALA A 193 -4.41 -10.08 17.36
N ILE A 194 -4.48 -9.72 18.65
CA ILE A 194 -4.56 -10.66 19.76
C ILE A 194 -5.78 -11.60 19.62
N LYS A 195 -6.95 -11.06 19.26
CA LYS A 195 -8.19 -11.80 19.10
C LYS A 195 -8.12 -12.81 17.95
N GLU A 196 -7.60 -12.37 16.80
CA GLU A 196 -7.65 -13.14 15.56
C GLU A 196 -6.37 -13.96 15.30
N LEU A 197 -5.27 -13.75 16.05
CA LEU A 197 -3.95 -14.31 15.79
C LEU A 197 -3.95 -15.84 15.64
N LYS A 198 -4.68 -16.55 16.51
CA LYS A 198 -4.80 -18.02 16.41
C LYS A 198 -5.39 -18.47 15.08
N LYS A 199 -6.34 -17.69 14.54
CA LYS A 199 -6.97 -17.95 13.25
C LYS A 199 -6.01 -17.63 12.11
N TRP A 200 -5.28 -16.51 12.20
CA TRP A 200 -4.32 -16.11 11.17
C TRP A 200 -3.12 -17.06 11.06
N MET A 201 -2.68 -17.60 12.17
CA MET A 201 -1.58 -18.58 12.23
C MET A 201 -1.98 -19.98 11.77
N LYS A 202 -3.28 -20.28 11.68
CA LYS A 202 -3.75 -21.61 11.28
C LYS A 202 -3.51 -21.83 9.78
N PRO A 203 -2.94 -23.00 9.39
CA PRO A 203 -2.82 -23.36 7.99
C PRO A 203 -4.16 -23.33 7.25
N GLU A 204 -4.16 -22.77 6.06
CA GLU A 204 -5.32 -22.70 5.18
C GLU A 204 -5.36 -23.95 4.29
N LYS A 205 -6.36 -24.79 4.47
CA LYS A 205 -6.54 -25.99 3.63
C LYS A 205 -6.96 -25.61 2.23
N VAL A 206 -6.28 -26.16 1.23
CA VAL A 206 -6.54 -25.94 -0.18
C VAL A 206 -7.18 -27.19 -0.80
N LYS A 207 -8.20 -26.99 -1.62
CA LYS A 207 -8.81 -28.10 -2.37
C LYS A 207 -7.84 -28.60 -3.44
N THR A 208 -7.57 -29.89 -3.43
CA THR A 208 -6.75 -30.57 -4.45
C THR A 208 -7.62 -31.19 -5.54
N SER A 209 -7.08 -31.30 -6.75
CA SER A 209 -7.74 -32.00 -7.86
C SER A 209 -7.63 -33.52 -7.67
N ILE A 210 -8.50 -34.27 -8.35
CA ILE A 210 -8.45 -35.75 -8.35
C ILE A 210 -7.12 -36.28 -8.94
N ALA A 211 -6.46 -35.51 -9.79
CA ALA A 211 -5.18 -35.89 -10.41
C ALA A 211 -4.04 -36.05 -9.39
N VAL A 212 -4.13 -35.39 -8.24
CA VAL A 212 -3.12 -35.48 -7.15
C VAL A 212 -3.59 -36.31 -5.95
N PHE A 213 -4.79 -36.89 -6.02
CA PHE A 213 -5.31 -37.80 -4.96
C PHE A 213 -4.31 -38.95 -4.70
N PRO A 214 -4.05 -39.34 -3.44
CA PRO A 214 -4.68 -38.93 -2.18
C PRO A 214 -3.96 -37.77 -1.43
N ALA A 215 -3.26 -36.87 -2.12
CA ALA A 215 -2.55 -35.78 -1.51
C ALA A 215 -3.51 -34.74 -0.88
N SER A 216 -3.10 -34.14 0.23
CA SER A 216 -3.70 -32.93 0.80
C SER A 216 -2.74 -31.75 0.68
N ALA A 217 -3.28 -30.54 0.58
CA ALA A 217 -2.48 -29.34 0.46
C ALA A 217 -2.97 -28.25 1.42
N GLU A 218 -2.03 -27.44 1.88
CA GLU A 218 -2.31 -26.29 2.73
C GLU A 218 -1.34 -25.15 2.45
N ILE A 219 -1.76 -23.93 2.80
CA ILE A 219 -0.93 -22.74 2.81
C ILE A 219 -0.57 -22.43 4.25
N VAL A 220 0.73 -22.36 4.55
CA VAL A 220 1.26 -22.02 5.87
C VAL A 220 1.85 -20.62 5.84
N SER A 221 1.36 -19.73 6.73
CA SER A 221 1.95 -18.42 6.92
C SER A 221 3.26 -18.55 7.73
N GLU A 222 4.37 -18.13 7.15
CA GLU A 222 5.71 -18.18 7.74
C GLU A 222 6.26 -16.76 7.90
N PRO A 223 6.83 -16.39 9.08
CA PRO A 223 7.48 -15.09 9.25
C PRO A 223 8.64 -14.93 8.28
N LEU A 224 8.82 -13.71 7.75
CA LEU A 224 9.86 -13.40 6.78
C LEU A 224 11.27 -13.37 7.42
N GLY A 225 11.40 -12.73 8.60
CA GLY A 225 12.70 -12.58 9.27
C GLY A 225 12.89 -11.23 9.95
N ALA A 226 13.88 -10.46 9.53
CA ALA A 226 14.17 -9.13 10.03
C ALA A 226 13.49 -8.07 9.16
N ILE A 227 12.69 -7.22 9.78
CA ILE A 227 11.88 -6.19 9.12
C ILE A 227 12.42 -4.81 9.49
N LEU A 228 12.58 -3.95 8.50
CA LEU A 228 12.82 -2.52 8.71
C LEU A 228 11.52 -1.75 8.46
N VAL A 229 11.12 -0.92 9.43
CA VAL A 229 10.00 0.00 9.33
C VAL A 229 10.54 1.42 9.42
N ILE A 230 10.42 2.19 8.34
CA ILE A 230 10.78 3.61 8.28
C ILE A 230 9.49 4.40 8.23
N SER A 231 9.21 5.18 9.29
CA SER A 231 7.93 5.85 9.46
C SER A 231 7.99 7.35 9.22
N ALA A 232 6.83 7.93 8.90
CA ALA A 232 6.66 9.36 8.69
C ALA A 232 6.35 10.11 10.00
N TRP A 233 6.48 11.44 9.94
CA TRP A 233 6.34 12.35 11.09
C TRP A 233 4.90 12.78 11.39
N ASN A 234 3.98 12.65 10.43
CA ASN A 234 2.65 13.28 10.51
C ASN A 234 1.66 12.53 11.42
N TYR A 235 1.81 11.21 11.56
CA TYR A 235 1.12 10.36 12.52
C TYR A 235 2.13 9.42 13.18
N PRO A 236 3.01 9.95 14.00
CA PRO A 236 4.17 9.21 14.48
C PRO A 236 3.86 8.17 15.56
N PHE A 237 2.70 8.24 16.22
CA PHE A 237 2.24 7.27 17.20
C PHE A 237 1.00 6.51 16.75
N CYS A 238 -0.18 7.10 16.81
CA CYS A 238 -1.55 6.77 16.36
C CYS A 238 -2.44 5.80 17.15
N THR A 239 -3.76 6.16 17.43
CA THR A 239 -4.80 5.30 18.07
C THR A 239 -6.30 5.72 18.02
N PHE A 240 -7.30 4.95 18.63
CA PHE A 240 -8.78 4.93 18.40
C PHE A 240 -9.69 5.17 19.64
N ILE A 241 -10.88 5.79 19.41
CA ILE A 241 -12.09 5.67 20.26
C ILE A 241 -13.15 4.83 19.51
N PRO A 242 -13.90 3.91 20.17
CA PRO A 242 -15.02 3.23 19.54
C PRO A 242 -16.08 4.24 19.13
N ASP A 243 -16.67 4.06 17.93
CA ASP A 243 -17.83 4.74 17.38
C ASP A 243 -17.65 6.05 16.58
N ILE A 244 -16.49 6.72 16.55
CA ILE A 244 -16.34 7.97 15.77
C ILE A 244 -14.96 8.06 15.12
N LEU A 245 -14.86 7.88 13.80
CA LEU A 245 -13.74 8.18 12.87
C LEU A 245 -12.33 7.61 13.20
N CYS A 246 -11.73 6.90 12.26
CA CYS A 246 -10.41 6.24 12.38
C CYS A 246 -9.44 6.65 11.27
N PHE A 247 -8.13 6.76 11.59
CA PHE A 247 -7.03 7.01 10.63
C PHE A 247 -5.85 6.04 10.81
N PRO A 248 -4.95 5.85 9.80
CA PRO A 248 -3.93 4.83 9.84
C PRO A 248 -2.77 5.16 10.78
N VAL A 249 -2.20 4.10 11.33
CA VAL A 249 -1.01 4.09 12.17
C VAL A 249 0.22 3.98 11.27
N LEU A 250 1.00 5.03 11.12
CA LEU A 250 2.15 4.99 10.21
C LEU A 250 3.39 4.36 10.82
N SER A 251 3.60 4.44 12.15
CA SER A 251 4.79 3.89 12.80
C SER A 251 4.54 2.50 13.40
N LEU A 252 3.57 2.35 14.25
CA LEU A 252 3.42 1.14 15.06
C LEU A 252 2.48 0.08 14.46
N ASP A 253 1.57 0.39 13.53
CA ASP A 253 0.74 -0.66 12.89
C ASP A 253 1.55 -1.63 12.01
N PRO A 254 2.52 -1.17 11.21
CA PRO A 254 3.46 -2.09 10.58
C PRO A 254 4.25 -2.94 11.58
N VAL A 255 4.65 -2.36 12.74
CA VAL A 255 5.31 -3.10 13.82
C VAL A 255 4.37 -4.14 14.44
N VAL A 256 3.10 -3.80 14.70
CA VAL A 256 2.06 -4.75 15.16
C VAL A 256 1.91 -5.90 14.16
N GLY A 257 1.85 -5.62 12.87
CA GLY A 257 1.78 -6.62 11.81
C GLY A 257 3.00 -7.54 11.78
N ALA A 258 4.20 -6.99 11.89
CA ALA A 258 5.44 -7.72 11.91
C ALA A 258 5.57 -8.62 13.17
N ILE A 259 5.16 -8.13 14.34
CA ILE A 259 5.09 -8.92 15.59
C ILE A 259 4.05 -10.04 15.47
N ALA A 260 2.84 -9.72 14.99
CA ALA A 260 1.77 -10.70 14.83
C ALA A 260 2.17 -11.84 13.89
N SER A 261 2.92 -11.56 12.83
CA SER A 261 3.45 -12.56 11.92
C SER A 261 4.70 -13.29 12.43
N GLY A 262 5.33 -12.81 13.52
CA GLY A 262 6.46 -13.48 14.20
C GLY A 262 7.83 -13.07 13.70
N ASN A 263 7.98 -11.85 13.22
CA ASN A 263 9.26 -11.27 12.80
C ASN A 263 9.98 -10.54 13.94
N VAL A 264 11.24 -10.23 13.72
CA VAL A 264 11.99 -9.21 14.46
C VAL A 264 11.94 -7.88 13.70
N VAL A 265 12.02 -6.75 14.41
CA VAL A 265 11.72 -5.43 13.83
C VAL A 265 12.72 -4.39 14.26
N VAL A 266 13.18 -3.57 13.30
CA VAL A 266 13.74 -2.24 13.57
C VAL A 266 12.73 -1.19 13.15
N LEU A 267 12.38 -0.29 14.06
CA LEU A 267 11.63 0.93 13.77
C LEU A 267 12.60 2.11 13.67
N LYS A 268 12.57 2.82 12.56
CA LYS A 268 13.24 4.10 12.38
C LYS A 268 12.16 5.20 12.33
N PRO A 269 11.86 5.88 13.46
CA PRO A 269 10.91 6.99 13.49
C PRO A 269 11.48 8.21 12.77
N SER A 270 10.62 9.19 12.45
CA SER A 270 11.06 10.40 11.75
C SER A 270 11.72 11.40 12.69
N GLU A 271 12.83 11.97 12.25
CA GLU A 271 13.55 13.05 12.90
C GLU A 271 12.77 14.38 12.93
N LEU A 272 11.73 14.50 12.10
CA LEU A 272 10.86 15.69 12.07
C LEU A 272 9.83 15.71 13.22
N ALA A 273 9.73 14.60 13.99
CA ALA A 273 8.93 14.51 15.21
C ALA A 273 9.83 14.03 16.37
N PRO A 274 10.79 14.85 16.83
CA PRO A 274 11.86 14.42 17.74
C PRO A 274 11.35 14.04 19.13
N ALA A 275 10.38 14.75 19.69
CA ALA A 275 9.83 14.42 21.00
C ALA A 275 9.13 13.05 20.97
N THR A 276 8.38 12.77 19.92
CA THR A 276 7.72 11.48 19.72
C THR A 276 8.73 10.37 19.40
N SER A 277 9.78 10.65 18.61
CA SER A 277 10.85 9.70 18.28
C SER A 277 11.54 9.21 19.54
N SER A 278 12.01 10.12 20.38
CA SER A 278 12.71 9.78 21.62
C SER A 278 11.79 9.10 22.65
N LEU A 279 10.51 9.50 22.70
CA LEU A 279 9.55 8.80 23.54
C LEU A 279 9.31 7.36 23.07
N LEU A 280 9.19 7.13 21.75
CA LEU A 280 9.05 5.80 21.17
C LEU A 280 10.26 4.90 21.49
N ALA A 281 11.48 5.44 21.35
CA ALA A 281 12.71 4.69 21.67
C ALA A 281 12.70 4.25 23.13
N LYS A 282 12.44 5.16 24.06
CA LYS A 282 12.33 4.88 25.49
C LYS A 282 11.25 3.85 25.82
N LEU A 283 10.03 4.04 25.30
CA LEU A 283 8.90 3.21 25.68
C LEU A 283 8.95 1.80 25.05
N LEU A 284 9.43 1.66 23.82
CA LEU A 284 9.58 0.32 23.22
C LEU A 284 10.66 -0.48 23.93
N ASP A 285 11.76 0.15 24.38
CA ASP A 285 12.77 -0.54 25.19
C ASP A 285 12.23 -0.97 26.56
N GLU A 286 11.39 -0.12 27.21
CA GLU A 286 10.80 -0.42 28.54
C GLU A 286 9.73 -1.52 28.50
N TYR A 287 8.91 -1.58 27.43
CA TYR A 287 7.70 -2.42 27.40
C TYR A 287 7.81 -3.63 26.49
N MET A 288 8.82 -3.70 25.63
CA MET A 288 8.97 -4.74 24.60
C MET A 288 10.24 -5.57 24.80
N ASP A 289 10.31 -6.66 24.06
CA ASP A 289 11.50 -7.51 24.02
C ASP A 289 12.58 -6.87 23.15
N SER A 290 13.51 -6.12 23.76
CA SER A 290 14.56 -5.39 23.06
C SER A 290 15.53 -6.28 22.26
N SER A 291 15.56 -7.60 22.51
CA SER A 291 16.31 -8.55 21.66
C SER A 291 15.65 -8.82 20.31
N CYS A 292 14.39 -8.43 20.14
CA CYS A 292 13.57 -8.68 18.94
C CYS A 292 13.00 -7.43 18.31
N ILE A 293 12.89 -6.33 19.08
CA ILE A 293 12.28 -5.07 18.64
C ILE A 293 13.21 -3.94 19.05
N ARG A 294 13.72 -3.20 18.08
CA ARG A 294 14.65 -2.09 18.26
C ARG A 294 14.13 -0.80 17.67
N VAL A 295 14.49 0.31 18.24
CA VAL A 295 14.29 1.65 17.65
C VAL A 295 15.66 2.23 17.33
N VAL A 296 15.80 2.80 16.15
CA VAL A 296 16.99 3.56 15.73
C VAL A 296 16.52 4.98 15.43
N GLU A 297 16.87 5.91 16.31
CA GLU A 297 16.67 7.33 16.10
C GLU A 297 17.73 7.89 15.14
N GLY A 298 17.44 8.99 14.50
CA GLY A 298 18.36 9.68 13.60
C GLY A 298 17.70 10.16 12.31
N ALA A 299 18.50 10.70 11.41
CA ALA A 299 18.06 11.34 10.17
C ALA A 299 18.53 10.56 8.93
N VAL A 300 19.10 11.26 7.95
CA VAL A 300 19.51 10.66 6.67
C VAL A 300 20.66 9.67 6.83
N ALA A 301 21.64 9.97 7.68
CA ALA A 301 22.83 9.13 7.86
C ALA A 301 22.46 7.74 8.42
N GLU A 302 21.71 7.70 9.52
CA GLU A 302 21.26 6.47 10.17
C GLU A 302 20.30 5.67 9.27
N THR A 303 19.42 6.37 8.55
CA THR A 303 18.52 5.74 7.57
C THR A 303 19.32 5.08 6.45
N SER A 304 20.36 5.75 5.94
CA SER A 304 21.23 5.21 4.90
C SER A 304 22.00 3.99 5.39
N ALA A 305 22.57 4.04 6.62
CA ALA A 305 23.25 2.91 7.23
C ALA A 305 22.32 1.68 7.39
N LEU A 306 21.06 1.90 7.76
CA LEU A 306 20.04 0.84 7.83
C LEU A 306 19.69 0.30 6.44
N LEU A 307 19.60 1.14 5.42
CA LEU A 307 19.25 0.73 4.05
C LEU A 307 20.36 -0.07 3.35
N GLU A 308 21.62 0.05 3.76
CA GLU A 308 22.71 -0.79 3.26
C GLU A 308 22.66 -2.22 3.82
N GLN A 309 21.88 -2.48 4.88
CA GLN A 309 21.77 -3.81 5.46
C GLN A 309 20.78 -4.70 4.69
N LYS A 310 21.00 -6.02 4.75
CA LYS A 310 20.06 -6.99 4.18
C LYS A 310 18.85 -7.20 5.10
N TRP A 311 17.71 -6.76 4.67
CA TRP A 311 16.41 -6.98 5.32
C TRP A 311 15.61 -8.07 4.60
N ASP A 312 14.64 -8.67 5.30
CA ASP A 312 13.71 -9.63 4.69
C ASP A 312 12.42 -8.93 4.19
N LYS A 313 12.16 -7.71 4.68
CA LYS A 313 11.21 -6.74 4.11
C LYS A 313 11.50 -5.34 4.63
N ILE A 314 11.24 -4.34 3.81
CA ILE A 314 11.26 -2.93 4.21
C ILE A 314 9.84 -2.36 4.04
N CYS A 315 9.33 -1.72 5.11
CA CYS A 315 8.12 -0.91 5.10
C CYS A 315 8.52 0.56 5.19
N TYR A 316 8.11 1.37 4.23
CA TYR A 316 8.41 2.79 4.20
C TYR A 316 7.13 3.59 4.02
N THR A 317 6.94 4.60 4.86
CA THR A 317 5.88 5.61 4.72
C THR A 317 6.51 6.98 4.51
N GLY A 318 6.10 7.69 3.47
CA GLY A 318 6.58 9.04 3.16
C GLY A 318 6.42 9.43 1.70
N ASN A 319 7.28 10.32 1.21
CA ASN A 319 7.18 10.81 -0.16
C ASN A 319 7.78 9.84 -1.21
N GLY A 320 7.29 9.94 -2.44
CA GLY A 320 7.69 9.06 -3.55
C GLY A 320 9.17 9.18 -3.95
N ARG A 321 9.83 10.34 -3.73
CA ARG A 321 11.26 10.51 -4.02
C ARG A 321 12.10 9.59 -3.13
N VAL A 322 11.87 9.61 -1.83
CA VAL A 322 12.59 8.74 -0.88
C VAL A 322 12.13 7.29 -1.05
N GLY A 323 10.85 7.02 -1.37
CA GLY A 323 10.36 5.69 -1.69
C GLY A 323 11.15 5.01 -2.82
N ARG A 324 11.55 5.75 -3.86
CA ARG A 324 12.44 5.24 -4.92
C ARG A 324 13.84 4.92 -4.43
N ILE A 325 14.40 5.71 -3.51
CA ILE A 325 15.70 5.43 -2.88
C ILE A 325 15.62 4.13 -2.07
N VAL A 326 14.60 3.98 -1.24
CA VAL A 326 14.35 2.75 -0.46
C VAL A 326 14.23 1.54 -1.39
N MET A 327 13.50 1.67 -2.49
CA MET A 327 13.31 0.61 -3.47
C MET A 327 14.63 0.22 -4.17
N ALA A 328 15.45 1.22 -4.53
CA ALA A 328 16.75 0.98 -5.15
C ALA A 328 17.72 0.27 -4.19
N SER A 329 17.74 0.65 -2.90
CA SER A 329 18.54 -0.04 -1.88
C SER A 329 18.03 -1.47 -1.63
N ALA A 330 16.73 -1.66 -1.54
CA ALA A 330 16.12 -2.98 -1.37
C ALA A 330 16.45 -3.94 -2.54
N ALA A 331 16.54 -3.41 -3.76
CA ALA A 331 16.85 -4.20 -4.96
C ALA A 331 18.24 -4.86 -4.89
N LYS A 332 19.24 -4.26 -4.21
CA LYS A 332 20.57 -4.84 -3.99
C LYS A 332 20.51 -6.23 -3.34
N HIS A 333 19.50 -6.46 -2.51
CA HIS A 333 19.32 -7.68 -1.73
C HIS A 333 18.08 -8.50 -2.11
N LEU A 334 17.38 -8.12 -3.19
CA LEU A 334 16.07 -8.68 -3.58
C LEU A 334 15.06 -8.60 -2.43
N THR A 335 15.15 -7.56 -1.59
CA THR A 335 14.26 -7.35 -0.45
C THR A 335 12.91 -6.82 -0.94
N PRO A 336 11.79 -7.49 -0.64
CA PRO A 336 10.47 -6.97 -0.95
C PRO A 336 10.16 -5.71 -0.13
N VAL A 337 9.51 -4.73 -0.77
CA VAL A 337 9.12 -3.48 -0.11
C VAL A 337 7.61 -3.40 0.06
N LEU A 338 7.16 -2.66 1.08
CA LEU A 338 5.83 -2.11 1.22
C LEU A 338 6.00 -0.60 1.29
N LEU A 339 5.46 0.12 0.30
CA LEU A 339 5.57 1.56 0.18
C LEU A 339 4.18 2.19 0.35
N GLU A 340 4.01 2.95 1.40
CA GLU A 340 2.85 3.81 1.62
C GLU A 340 3.28 5.23 1.32
N LEU A 341 2.83 5.73 0.17
CA LEU A 341 3.18 7.04 -0.36
C LEU A 341 1.92 7.92 -0.37
N GLY A 342 2.07 9.17 -0.75
CA GLY A 342 0.96 10.11 -0.79
C GLY A 342 0.31 10.20 -2.18
N GLY A 343 -0.04 11.40 -2.53
CA GLY A 343 -0.64 11.77 -3.81
C GLY A 343 -1.77 12.79 -3.64
N LYS A 344 -2.25 13.31 -4.76
CA LYS A 344 -3.32 14.32 -4.76
C LYS A 344 -4.69 13.64 -4.62
N SER A 345 -5.18 13.48 -3.39
CA SER A 345 -6.47 12.84 -3.09
C SER A 345 -7.66 13.73 -3.49
N PRO A 346 -8.39 13.42 -4.58
CA PRO A 346 -9.50 14.23 -5.07
C PRO A 346 -10.77 14.01 -4.25
N VAL A 347 -11.59 15.06 -4.16
CA VAL A 347 -12.96 15.00 -3.66
C VAL A 347 -13.92 15.46 -4.77
N ILE A 348 -14.74 14.58 -5.28
CA ILE A 348 -15.79 14.91 -6.22
C ILE A 348 -17.06 15.25 -5.43
N VAL A 349 -17.64 16.43 -5.68
CA VAL A 349 -18.87 16.88 -4.99
C VAL A 349 -19.98 17.15 -6.01
N ASP A 350 -20.96 16.25 -6.07
CA ASP A 350 -22.14 16.39 -6.93
C ASP A 350 -23.21 17.28 -6.28
N SER A 351 -24.08 17.84 -7.07
CA SER A 351 -25.27 18.57 -6.60
C SER A 351 -26.36 17.63 -6.05
N GLY A 352 -27.33 18.16 -5.32
CA GLY A 352 -28.47 17.37 -4.83
C GLY A 352 -28.17 16.44 -3.65
N ILE A 353 -27.13 16.75 -2.88
CA ILE A 353 -26.73 16.05 -1.64
C ILE A 353 -27.10 16.89 -0.39
N ASN A 354 -26.96 16.30 0.79
CA ASN A 354 -26.95 17.08 2.02
C ASN A 354 -25.62 17.84 2.11
N LEU A 355 -25.61 19.07 1.61
CA LEU A 355 -24.42 19.87 1.46
C LEU A 355 -23.74 20.18 2.79
N GLN A 356 -24.52 20.49 3.84
CA GLN A 356 -23.98 20.77 5.16
C GLN A 356 -23.20 19.58 5.71
N VAL A 357 -23.77 18.37 5.63
CA VAL A 357 -23.11 17.15 6.07
C VAL A 357 -21.86 16.86 5.24
N ALA A 358 -21.94 17.06 3.92
CA ALA A 358 -20.79 16.88 3.02
C ALA A 358 -19.65 17.84 3.39
N CYS A 359 -19.94 19.13 3.58
CA CYS A 359 -18.95 20.13 3.99
C CYS A 359 -18.28 19.77 5.34
N ARG A 360 -19.07 19.37 6.34
CA ARG A 360 -18.53 18.93 7.64
C ARG A 360 -17.57 17.76 7.51
N ARG A 361 -17.91 16.74 6.70
CA ARG A 361 -17.06 15.57 6.43
C ARG A 361 -15.79 15.94 5.68
N ILE A 362 -15.88 16.85 4.71
CA ILE A 362 -14.71 17.37 3.99
C ILE A 362 -13.81 18.16 4.93
N ILE A 363 -14.38 19.05 5.76
CA ILE A 363 -13.62 19.87 6.72
C ILE A 363 -12.87 18.99 7.73
N VAL A 364 -13.54 17.99 8.30
CA VAL A 364 -12.89 17.04 9.21
C VAL A 364 -11.78 16.27 8.50
N GLY A 365 -12.02 15.76 7.28
CA GLY A 365 -10.99 15.04 6.52
C GLY A 365 -9.83 15.92 6.06
N LYS A 366 -10.05 17.21 5.84
CA LYS A 366 -9.00 18.15 5.45
C LYS A 366 -8.29 18.74 6.66
N TRP A 367 -8.96 19.57 7.43
CA TRP A 367 -8.34 20.35 8.48
C TRP A 367 -8.36 19.67 9.86
N GLY A 368 -9.36 18.82 10.13
CA GLY A 368 -9.41 17.99 11.34
C GLY A 368 -8.42 16.83 11.33
N CYS A 369 -7.68 16.63 10.24
CA CYS A 369 -6.65 15.60 10.07
C CYS A 369 -5.28 16.25 9.97
N ASN A 370 -4.67 16.57 11.10
CA ASN A 370 -3.35 17.20 11.19
C ASN A 370 -3.22 18.45 10.28
N ASN A 371 -4.30 19.23 10.19
CA ASN A 371 -4.38 20.44 9.36
C ASN A 371 -3.97 20.20 7.90
N GLY A 372 -4.45 19.10 7.31
CA GLY A 372 -4.16 18.71 5.94
C GLY A 372 -2.82 17.99 5.72
N GLN A 373 -2.03 17.76 6.77
CA GLN A 373 -0.76 17.05 6.71
C GLN A 373 -0.97 15.54 6.87
N ALA A 374 -1.80 14.95 5.99
CA ALA A 374 -2.16 13.53 5.99
C ALA A 374 -2.20 13.00 4.55
N CYS A 375 -1.64 11.80 4.33
CA CYS A 375 -1.51 11.17 3.01
C CYS A 375 -2.84 10.91 2.29
N ILE A 376 -3.94 10.85 3.03
CA ILE A 376 -5.31 10.67 2.52
C ILE A 376 -6.17 11.93 2.72
N SER A 377 -5.62 13.03 3.21
CA SER A 377 -6.37 14.27 3.33
C SER A 377 -6.91 14.71 1.96
N PRO A 378 -8.16 15.20 1.85
CA PRO A 378 -8.62 15.90 0.66
C PRO A 378 -7.59 16.91 0.17
N ASP A 379 -7.06 16.71 -1.04
CA ASP A 379 -6.02 17.57 -1.58
C ASP A 379 -6.60 18.65 -2.49
N TYR A 380 -7.67 18.32 -3.22
CA TYR A 380 -8.46 19.26 -4.01
C TYR A 380 -9.90 18.78 -4.18
N ILE A 381 -10.80 19.70 -4.51
CA ILE A 381 -12.20 19.40 -4.83
C ILE A 381 -12.45 19.57 -6.32
N ILE A 382 -13.32 18.71 -6.89
CA ILE A 382 -13.89 18.88 -8.23
C ILE A 382 -15.41 18.97 -8.08
N THR A 383 -16.02 20.00 -8.67
CA THR A 383 -17.48 20.16 -8.70
C THR A 383 -17.93 20.84 -10.00
N THR A 384 -19.24 20.92 -10.26
CA THR A 384 -19.72 21.67 -11.42
C THR A 384 -19.64 23.17 -11.17
N LYS A 385 -19.41 23.92 -12.25
CA LYS A 385 -19.27 25.39 -12.23
C LYS A 385 -20.47 26.08 -11.55
N ASP A 386 -21.68 25.61 -11.83
CA ASP A 386 -22.91 26.19 -11.25
C ASP A 386 -23.04 25.88 -9.75
N PHE A 387 -22.47 24.79 -9.26
CA PHE A 387 -22.57 24.37 -7.86
C PHE A 387 -21.45 24.91 -6.98
N ALA A 388 -20.31 25.28 -7.56
CA ALA A 388 -19.13 25.75 -6.86
C ALA A 388 -19.38 26.92 -5.90
N PRO A 389 -20.12 28.00 -6.25
CA PRO A 389 -20.37 29.11 -5.33
C PRO A 389 -21.10 28.64 -4.05
N LYS A 390 -22.14 27.81 -4.21
CA LYS A 390 -22.91 27.28 -3.08
C LYS A 390 -22.07 26.37 -2.18
N LEU A 391 -21.18 25.57 -2.76
CA LEU A 391 -20.24 24.72 -2.02
C LEU A 391 -19.25 25.57 -1.22
N VAL A 392 -18.67 26.61 -1.83
CA VAL A 392 -17.75 27.55 -1.18
C VAL A 392 -18.41 28.25 0.01
N ASP A 393 -19.61 28.78 -0.16
CA ASP A 393 -20.34 29.47 0.91
C ASP A 393 -20.64 28.52 2.08
N SER A 394 -21.04 27.28 1.79
CA SER A 394 -21.30 26.27 2.82
C SER A 394 -20.01 25.84 3.54
N LEU A 395 -18.89 25.72 2.85
CA LEU A 395 -17.59 25.41 3.46
C LEU A 395 -17.14 26.55 4.37
N LYS A 396 -17.25 27.81 3.94
CA LYS A 396 -16.93 28.99 4.77
C LYS A 396 -17.74 29.02 6.06
N GLN A 397 -19.05 28.81 5.95
CA GLN A 397 -19.95 28.80 7.11
C GLN A 397 -19.58 27.68 8.10
N GLU A 398 -19.33 26.47 7.63
CA GLU A 398 -18.98 25.34 8.51
C GLU A 398 -17.55 25.47 9.09
N LEU A 399 -16.61 26.09 8.37
CA LEU A 399 -15.27 26.42 8.91
C LEU A 399 -15.37 27.43 10.06
N GLU A 400 -16.20 28.48 9.93
CA GLU A 400 -16.46 29.43 11.01
C GLU A 400 -17.14 28.75 12.20
N ASN A 401 -18.09 27.84 11.95
CA ASN A 401 -18.75 27.06 13.01
C ASN A 401 -17.77 26.16 13.78
N PHE A 402 -16.77 25.58 13.12
CA PHE A 402 -15.84 24.63 13.71
C PHE A 402 -14.66 25.33 14.42
N TYR A 403 -14.07 26.33 13.78
CA TYR A 403 -12.80 26.92 14.21
C TYR A 403 -12.90 28.39 14.60
N GLY A 404 -14.12 28.96 14.56
CA GLY A 404 -14.37 30.37 14.88
C GLY A 404 -13.98 31.31 13.73
N LYS A 405 -14.17 32.63 13.97
CA LYS A 405 -13.85 33.67 12.99
C LYS A 405 -12.37 33.84 12.76
N ASN A 406 -11.57 33.75 13.82
CA ASN A 406 -10.10 33.79 13.72
C ASN A 406 -9.55 32.35 13.73
N GLN A 407 -9.59 31.71 12.56
CA GLN A 407 -9.19 30.31 12.41
C GLN A 407 -7.69 30.08 12.63
N LEU A 408 -6.87 31.11 12.40
CA LEU A 408 -5.41 31.05 12.61
C LEU A 408 -5.04 30.80 14.08
N GLU A 409 -5.86 31.30 15.03
CA GLU A 409 -5.66 31.11 16.48
C GLU A 409 -6.36 29.88 17.06
N SER A 410 -7.09 29.12 16.23
CA SER A 410 -7.81 27.96 16.71
C SER A 410 -6.86 26.94 17.37
N LYS A 411 -7.23 26.47 18.57
CA LYS A 411 -6.51 25.41 19.28
C LYS A 411 -6.82 24.00 18.75
N ASP A 412 -7.84 23.90 17.91
CA ASP A 412 -8.28 22.64 17.28
C ASP A 412 -7.63 22.39 15.92
N LEU A 413 -6.58 23.16 15.59
CA LEU A 413 -5.78 23.01 14.37
C LEU A 413 -4.30 22.81 14.71
N SER A 414 -3.68 21.78 14.11
CA SER A 414 -2.25 21.52 14.22
C SER A 414 -1.45 22.60 13.50
N ARG A 415 -0.20 22.84 13.94
CA ARG A 415 0.75 23.70 13.22
C ARG A 415 1.38 22.95 12.02
N ILE A 416 2.00 23.67 11.14
CA ILE A 416 2.88 23.08 10.11
C ILE A 416 4.15 22.56 10.81
N VAL A 417 4.60 21.38 10.41
CA VAL A 417 5.64 20.63 11.12
C VAL A 417 6.93 21.41 11.33
N ASN A 418 7.39 22.14 10.33
CA ASN A 418 8.65 22.90 10.39
C ASN A 418 8.67 24.10 9.44
N PRO A 419 9.68 25.01 9.56
CA PRO A 419 9.81 26.20 8.70
C PRO A 419 9.95 25.90 7.20
N HIS A 420 10.56 24.77 6.84
CA HIS A 420 10.72 24.37 5.44
C HIS A 420 9.37 24.06 4.77
N HIS A 421 8.54 23.24 5.43
CA HIS A 421 7.17 22.94 4.95
C HIS A 421 6.29 24.20 4.97
N PHE A 422 6.44 25.07 5.96
CA PHE A 422 5.74 26.34 6.00
C PHE A 422 6.08 27.19 4.78
N ALA A 423 7.38 27.39 4.50
CA ALA A 423 7.84 28.18 3.34
C ALA A 423 7.38 27.56 2.00
N ARG A 424 7.35 26.22 1.90
CA ARG A 424 6.81 25.55 0.71
C ARG A 424 5.32 25.86 0.51
N LEU A 425 4.52 25.79 1.56
CA LEU A 425 3.08 26.04 1.48
C LEU A 425 2.76 27.51 1.18
N THR A 426 3.48 28.46 1.78
CA THR A 426 3.30 29.89 1.46
C THR A 426 3.68 30.18 0.00
N LYS A 427 4.75 29.57 -0.52
CA LYS A 427 5.12 29.69 -1.93
C LYS A 427 4.00 29.20 -2.88
N LEU A 428 3.22 28.19 -2.51
CA LEU A 428 2.07 27.75 -3.31
C LEU A 428 0.95 28.81 -3.35
N LEU A 429 0.78 29.59 -2.29
CA LEU A 429 -0.20 30.69 -2.23
C LEU A 429 0.27 31.94 -2.97
N ASP A 430 1.58 32.18 -2.98
CA ASP A 430 2.19 33.38 -3.57
C ASP A 430 2.36 33.28 -5.10
N GLU A 431 2.06 32.12 -5.71
CA GLU A 431 2.12 31.96 -7.17
C GLU A 431 1.09 32.89 -7.84
N ASP A 432 1.52 33.68 -8.84
CA ASP A 432 0.67 34.65 -9.57
C ASP A 432 -0.63 34.03 -10.10
N LYS A 433 -0.58 32.77 -10.56
CA LYS A 433 -1.76 32.02 -11.03
C LYS A 433 -2.75 31.68 -9.92
N VAL A 434 -2.33 31.73 -8.66
CA VAL A 434 -3.04 31.20 -7.49
C VAL A 434 -3.47 32.30 -6.52
N SER A 435 -2.65 33.33 -6.31
CA SER A 435 -2.88 34.39 -5.31
C SER A 435 -4.23 35.08 -5.44
N GLY A 436 -4.68 35.37 -6.68
CA GLY A 436 -6.00 35.95 -6.98
C GLY A 436 -7.17 34.98 -6.89
N LYS A 437 -6.95 33.70 -6.54
CA LYS A 437 -7.99 32.66 -6.47
C LYS A 437 -8.42 32.33 -5.04
N ILE A 438 -7.82 32.95 -4.03
CA ILE A 438 -8.17 32.75 -2.63
C ILE A 438 -9.55 33.37 -2.38
N VAL A 439 -10.50 32.54 -1.94
CA VAL A 439 -11.87 32.96 -1.61
C VAL A 439 -12.17 32.89 -0.12
N HIS A 440 -11.28 32.25 0.68
CA HIS A 440 -11.32 32.19 2.15
C HIS A 440 -9.95 31.86 2.70
N GLY A 441 -9.60 32.45 3.87
CA GLY A 441 -8.32 32.23 4.51
C GLY A 441 -7.14 32.93 3.80
N GLY A 442 -5.98 32.32 3.83
CA GLY A 442 -4.74 32.86 3.26
C GLY A 442 -3.84 33.52 4.29
N GLU A 443 -4.33 33.74 5.52
CA GLU A 443 -3.53 34.30 6.61
C GLU A 443 -2.47 33.32 7.11
N THR A 444 -1.29 33.84 7.42
CA THR A 444 -0.15 33.03 7.87
C THR A 444 0.52 33.62 9.09
N ASP A 445 0.99 32.78 9.99
CA ASP A 445 1.85 33.13 11.13
C ASP A 445 3.14 32.32 11.06
N LYS A 446 4.20 32.96 10.58
CA LYS A 446 5.52 32.33 10.43
C LYS A 446 6.15 31.98 11.77
N THR A 447 5.88 32.75 12.83
CA THR A 447 6.46 32.53 14.16
C THR A 447 5.95 31.25 14.78
N ASN A 448 4.64 31.01 14.65
CA ASN A 448 3.97 29.84 15.20
C ASN A 448 3.77 28.71 14.16
N LEU A 449 4.31 28.89 12.94
CA LEU A 449 4.19 27.96 11.82
C LEU A 449 2.72 27.62 11.51
N ARG A 450 1.82 28.60 11.53
CA ARG A 450 0.41 28.44 11.28
C ARG A 450 -0.02 29.03 9.94
N ILE A 451 -0.88 28.32 9.25
CA ILE A 451 -1.56 28.76 8.04
C ILE A 451 -3.05 28.52 8.27
N ALA A 452 -3.87 29.51 8.06
CA ALA A 452 -5.32 29.41 8.20
C ALA A 452 -5.91 28.42 7.17
N PRO A 453 -7.01 27.73 7.47
CA PRO A 453 -7.80 27.01 6.48
C PRO A 453 -8.07 27.87 5.28
N THR A 454 -7.56 27.48 4.11
CA THR A 454 -7.57 28.29 2.90
C THR A 454 -8.29 27.58 1.76
N ILE A 455 -9.30 28.23 1.19
CA ILE A 455 -10.06 27.75 0.03
C ILE A 455 -9.72 28.61 -1.18
N LEU A 456 -9.42 27.95 -2.30
CA LEU A 456 -9.12 28.60 -3.57
C LEU A 456 -10.12 28.11 -4.63
N LEU A 457 -10.62 29.00 -5.47
CA LEU A 457 -11.63 28.68 -6.49
C LEU A 457 -11.07 28.89 -7.90
N ASP A 458 -11.38 27.97 -8.81
CA ASP A 458 -10.94 27.99 -10.22
C ASP A 458 -9.42 28.11 -10.38
N VAL A 459 -8.71 27.28 -9.63
CA VAL A 459 -7.25 27.19 -9.72
C VAL A 459 -6.85 26.51 -11.05
N PRO A 460 -5.89 27.08 -11.82
CA PRO A 460 -5.43 26.46 -13.04
C PRO A 460 -4.75 25.11 -12.79
N GLN A 461 -5.02 24.14 -13.67
CA GLN A 461 -4.45 22.78 -13.54
C GLN A 461 -2.91 22.76 -13.71
N ASP A 462 -2.34 23.73 -14.40
CA ASP A 462 -0.91 23.91 -14.63
C ASP A 462 -0.21 24.76 -13.55
N SER A 463 -0.87 25.02 -12.42
CA SER A 463 -0.30 25.73 -11.28
C SER A 463 0.56 24.82 -10.39
N LEU A 464 1.47 25.41 -9.59
CA LEU A 464 2.32 24.66 -8.66
C LEU A 464 1.50 23.88 -7.64
N ILE A 465 0.42 24.47 -7.09
CA ILE A 465 -0.46 23.82 -6.12
C ILE A 465 -1.16 22.57 -6.69
N MET A 466 -1.31 22.49 -8.02
CA MET A 466 -1.86 21.31 -8.71
C MET A 466 -0.79 20.31 -9.16
N SER A 467 0.48 20.70 -9.21
CA SER A 467 1.59 19.85 -9.68
C SER A 467 2.13 18.90 -8.63
N GLU A 468 1.92 19.18 -7.33
CA GLU A 468 2.39 18.37 -6.20
C GLU A 468 1.31 18.12 -5.15
N GLU A 469 1.52 17.14 -4.27
CA GLU A 469 0.69 16.93 -3.07
C GLU A 469 0.85 18.13 -2.12
N ILE A 470 -0.26 18.73 -1.73
CA ILE A 470 -0.24 19.97 -0.92
C ILE A 470 0.28 19.69 0.49
N PHE A 471 -0.21 18.64 1.15
CA PHE A 471 0.18 18.24 2.51
C PHE A 471 0.14 19.42 3.51
N GLY A 472 -1.00 20.12 3.53
CA GLY A 472 -1.22 21.33 4.32
C GLY A 472 -2.65 21.86 4.20
N PRO A 473 -2.98 23.01 4.83
CA PRO A 473 -4.35 23.51 5.00
C PRO A 473 -4.97 24.20 3.76
N LEU A 474 -4.40 24.01 2.58
CA LEU A 474 -4.87 24.64 1.35
C LEU A 474 -5.78 23.67 0.58
N LEU A 475 -6.93 24.15 0.12
CA LEU A 475 -7.93 23.34 -0.57
C LEU A 475 -8.38 24.03 -1.88
N PRO A 476 -7.73 23.75 -3.01
CA PRO A 476 -8.20 24.22 -4.31
C PRO A 476 -9.49 23.52 -4.73
N ILE A 477 -10.37 24.26 -5.36
CA ILE A 477 -11.61 23.79 -5.99
C ILE A 477 -11.48 24.02 -7.49
N LEU A 478 -11.57 22.93 -8.25
CA LEU A 478 -11.63 22.92 -9.70
C LEU A 478 -13.08 22.80 -10.15
N THR A 479 -13.42 23.45 -11.25
CA THR A 479 -14.76 23.35 -11.83
C THR A 479 -14.75 22.59 -13.15
N VAL A 480 -15.79 21.78 -13.36
CA VAL A 480 -16.05 21.03 -14.60
C VAL A 480 -17.44 21.38 -15.14
N GLU A 481 -17.65 21.18 -16.44
CA GLU A 481 -18.97 21.40 -17.04
C GLU A 481 -19.92 20.24 -16.69
N LYS A 482 -19.42 19.01 -16.73
CA LYS A 482 -20.18 17.80 -16.37
C LYS A 482 -19.45 17.02 -15.31
N MET A 483 -20.20 16.37 -14.42
CA MET A 483 -19.62 15.61 -13.31
C MET A 483 -18.77 14.43 -13.79
N GLU A 484 -19.12 13.84 -14.93
CA GLU A 484 -18.37 12.74 -15.54
C GLU A 484 -16.95 13.15 -15.97
N ASP A 485 -16.74 14.41 -16.37
CA ASP A 485 -15.43 14.95 -16.76
C ASP A 485 -14.41 14.89 -15.59
N SER A 486 -14.91 14.84 -14.35
CA SER A 486 -14.07 14.71 -13.15
C SER A 486 -13.26 13.41 -13.13
N PHE A 487 -13.77 12.33 -13.72
CA PHE A 487 -13.09 11.05 -13.74
C PHE A 487 -11.90 11.05 -14.69
N ASP A 488 -12.06 11.68 -15.84
CA ASP A 488 -10.98 11.84 -16.82
C ASP A 488 -9.89 12.74 -16.26
N LEU A 489 -10.27 13.83 -15.55
CA LEU A 489 -9.33 14.70 -14.87
C LEU A 489 -8.50 13.94 -13.82
N ILE A 490 -9.12 13.10 -13.00
CA ILE A 490 -8.41 12.29 -12.00
C ILE A 490 -7.50 11.26 -12.67
N ASN A 491 -7.99 10.57 -13.69
CA ASN A 491 -7.25 9.49 -14.36
C ASN A 491 -6.11 10.00 -15.25
N SER A 492 -6.12 11.28 -15.65
CA SER A 492 -5.01 11.91 -16.37
C SER A 492 -3.80 12.16 -15.48
N GLY A 493 -4.00 12.24 -14.16
CA GLY A 493 -2.94 12.39 -13.16
C GLY A 493 -2.35 11.07 -12.67
N THR A 494 -1.52 11.17 -11.63
CA THR A 494 -1.01 10.00 -10.90
C THR A 494 -2.13 9.40 -10.03
N LYS A 495 -2.08 8.09 -9.82
CA LYS A 495 -3.08 7.39 -9.01
C LYS A 495 -2.93 7.80 -7.54
N PRO A 496 -3.95 8.43 -6.92
CA PRO A 496 -3.87 8.88 -5.54
C PRO A 496 -3.98 7.71 -4.54
N LEU A 497 -3.56 7.96 -3.29
CA LEU A 497 -3.75 7.00 -2.20
C LEU A 497 -5.24 6.84 -1.85
N ALA A 498 -6.00 7.93 -1.87
CA ALA A 498 -7.45 7.90 -1.67
C ALA A 498 -8.18 8.81 -2.67
N ALA A 499 -9.45 8.47 -2.99
CA ALA A 499 -10.34 9.34 -3.74
C ALA A 499 -11.76 9.27 -3.16
N TYR A 500 -12.47 10.39 -3.24
CA TYR A 500 -13.73 10.63 -2.54
C TYR A 500 -14.81 11.09 -3.49
N LEU A 501 -16.04 10.61 -3.29
CA LEU A 501 -17.20 11.03 -4.08
C LEU A 501 -18.39 11.31 -3.16
N PHE A 502 -18.96 12.49 -3.24
CA PHE A 502 -20.23 12.87 -2.60
C PHE A 502 -21.34 12.94 -3.65
N THR A 503 -22.27 11.99 -3.62
CA THR A 503 -23.41 11.94 -4.53
C THR A 503 -24.53 11.04 -4.00
N ASN A 504 -25.77 11.34 -4.40
CA ASN A 504 -26.93 10.46 -4.22
C ASN A 504 -27.21 9.56 -5.44
N LYS A 505 -26.56 9.83 -6.60
CA LYS A 505 -26.80 9.12 -7.86
C LYS A 505 -26.12 7.76 -7.88
N LYS A 506 -26.89 6.66 -7.92
CA LYS A 506 -26.35 5.28 -7.95
C LYS A 506 -25.42 5.05 -9.13
N LYS A 507 -25.80 5.49 -10.33
CA LYS A 507 -24.98 5.33 -11.55
C LYS A 507 -23.62 6.01 -11.43
N LEU A 508 -23.55 7.20 -10.81
CA LEU A 508 -22.30 7.92 -10.61
C LEU A 508 -21.39 7.18 -9.62
N LYS A 509 -21.95 6.59 -8.54
CA LYS A 509 -21.21 5.73 -7.60
C LYS A 509 -20.59 4.51 -8.29
N GLU A 510 -21.40 3.80 -9.09
CA GLU A 510 -20.95 2.64 -9.85
C GLU A 510 -19.86 3.01 -10.86
N HIS A 511 -20.03 4.14 -11.54
CA HIS A 511 -19.07 4.63 -12.52
C HIS A 511 -17.74 5.03 -11.82
N PHE A 512 -17.81 5.75 -10.71
CA PHE A 512 -16.64 6.10 -9.90
C PHE A 512 -15.82 4.88 -9.50
N VAL A 513 -16.47 3.86 -8.92
CA VAL A 513 -15.80 2.63 -8.47
C VAL A 513 -15.17 1.87 -9.63
N ASN A 514 -15.79 1.90 -10.80
CA ASN A 514 -15.30 1.17 -11.97
C ASN A 514 -14.22 1.92 -12.77
N THR A 515 -14.18 3.25 -12.66
CA THR A 515 -13.33 4.09 -13.53
C THR A 515 -12.13 4.66 -12.80
N VAL A 516 -12.31 5.19 -11.58
CA VAL A 516 -11.21 5.83 -10.85
C VAL A 516 -10.29 4.78 -10.24
N SER A 517 -8.98 4.92 -10.49
CA SER A 517 -7.94 4.06 -9.91
C SER A 517 -7.24 4.79 -8.78
N ALA A 518 -7.39 4.28 -7.55
CA ALA A 518 -6.77 4.80 -6.34
C ALA A 518 -6.43 3.66 -5.37
N GLY A 519 -5.67 3.93 -4.33
CA GLY A 519 -5.44 2.98 -3.24
C GLY A 519 -6.73 2.61 -2.51
N GLY A 520 -7.58 3.60 -2.20
CA GLY A 520 -8.90 3.44 -1.59
C GLY A 520 -9.93 4.41 -2.16
N LEU A 521 -11.20 4.00 -2.16
CA LEU A 521 -12.33 4.82 -2.59
C LEU A 521 -13.37 4.95 -1.45
N VAL A 522 -13.87 6.16 -1.22
CA VAL A 522 -14.93 6.40 -0.23
C VAL A 522 -16.07 7.19 -0.85
N VAL A 523 -17.30 6.77 -0.57
CA VAL A 523 -18.50 7.42 -1.06
C VAL A 523 -19.25 8.07 0.08
N ASN A 524 -19.58 9.38 -0.08
CA ASN A 524 -20.29 10.22 0.87
C ASN A 524 -19.59 10.45 2.22
N ASP A 525 -18.29 10.19 2.28
CA ASP A 525 -17.45 10.54 3.42
C ASP A 525 -16.00 10.77 2.97
N THR A 526 -15.13 11.14 3.91
CA THR A 526 -13.69 11.21 3.72
C THR A 526 -13.01 10.33 4.76
N THR A 527 -11.83 9.78 4.44
CA THR A 527 -10.91 9.13 5.39
C THR A 527 -11.45 7.93 6.18
N ILE A 528 -12.77 7.75 6.32
CA ILE A 528 -13.44 6.74 7.16
C ILE A 528 -13.10 5.27 6.80
N HIS A 529 -12.60 4.99 5.59
CA HIS A 529 -12.20 3.63 5.19
C HIS A 529 -11.12 3.03 6.10
N LEU A 530 -10.36 3.88 6.77
CA LEU A 530 -9.36 3.47 7.75
C LEU A 530 -9.97 2.95 9.06
N ALA A 531 -11.22 3.32 9.33
CA ALA A 531 -11.99 2.81 10.45
C ALA A 531 -12.38 1.34 10.32
N VAL A 532 -12.19 0.75 9.14
CA VAL A 532 -12.62 -0.62 8.85
C VAL A 532 -11.39 -1.54 8.80
N PRO A 533 -11.02 -2.20 9.90
CA PRO A 533 -9.77 -2.99 9.98
C PRO A 533 -9.76 -4.23 9.08
N SER A 534 -10.86 -4.56 8.44
CA SER A 534 -10.97 -5.63 7.45
C SER A 534 -10.73 -5.16 6.00
N LEU A 535 -10.49 -3.85 5.79
CA LEU A 535 -10.12 -3.32 4.48
C LEU A 535 -8.59 -3.20 4.37
N PRO A 536 -8.01 -3.43 3.18
CA PRO A 536 -6.60 -3.15 2.94
C PRO A 536 -6.36 -1.64 2.92
N PHE A 537 -5.23 -1.19 3.45
CA PHE A 537 -4.72 0.16 3.29
C PHE A 537 -3.39 0.14 2.57
N GLY A 538 -3.28 0.86 1.48
CA GLY A 538 -2.07 0.93 0.65
C GLY A 538 -2.35 1.57 -0.70
N GLY A 539 -1.28 2.02 -1.37
CA GLY A 539 -1.33 2.73 -2.64
C GLY A 539 -1.21 1.83 -3.86
N VAL A 540 -1.33 2.45 -5.02
CA VAL A 540 -1.16 1.83 -6.33
C VAL A 540 -0.39 2.77 -7.28
N GLY A 541 0.67 2.28 -7.93
CA GLY A 541 1.52 3.12 -8.78
C GLY A 541 2.30 4.15 -7.98
N GLU A 542 2.13 5.44 -8.26
CA GLU A 542 2.86 6.52 -7.57
C GLU A 542 2.44 6.69 -6.10
N SER A 543 1.26 6.23 -5.70
CA SER A 543 0.82 6.26 -4.30
C SER A 543 1.32 5.10 -3.46
N GLY A 544 2.01 4.12 -4.06
CA GLY A 544 2.68 3.06 -3.32
C GLY A 544 2.50 1.67 -3.90
N MET A 545 2.93 0.67 -3.12
CA MET A 545 2.78 -0.75 -3.43
C MET A 545 2.66 -1.59 -2.17
N GLY A 546 1.86 -2.65 -2.25
CA GLY A 546 1.48 -3.46 -1.11
C GLY A 546 0.35 -2.82 -0.32
N ALA A 547 -0.13 -3.54 0.67
CA ALA A 547 -1.17 -3.07 1.57
C ALA A 547 -0.98 -3.70 2.95
N TYR A 548 -1.40 -2.98 3.97
CA TYR A 548 -1.40 -3.44 5.36
C TYR A 548 -2.74 -3.10 6.03
N HIS A 549 -2.86 -3.19 7.32
CA HIS A 549 -4.04 -3.01 8.17
C HIS A 549 -4.73 -4.35 8.53
N GLY A 550 -4.93 -4.61 9.81
CA GLY A 550 -5.53 -5.85 10.32
C GLY A 550 -4.86 -7.13 9.79
N LYS A 551 -5.64 -8.02 9.17
CA LYS A 551 -5.10 -9.25 8.58
C LYS A 551 -4.13 -8.99 7.42
N PHE A 552 -4.32 -7.90 6.67
CA PHE A 552 -3.39 -7.55 5.59
C PHE A 552 -2.00 -7.23 6.12
N SER A 553 -1.87 -6.63 7.33
CA SER A 553 -0.58 -6.47 8.00
C SER A 553 0.08 -7.82 8.29
N PHE A 554 -0.66 -8.78 8.88
CA PHE A 554 -0.13 -10.12 9.12
C PHE A 554 0.32 -10.80 7.82
N ASP A 555 -0.49 -10.70 6.75
CA ASP A 555 -0.17 -11.29 5.44
C ASP A 555 1.00 -10.57 4.76
N ALA A 556 1.11 -9.25 4.88
CA ALA A 556 2.20 -8.46 4.30
C ALA A 556 3.58 -8.81 4.86
N PHE A 557 3.65 -9.21 6.13
CA PHE A 557 4.88 -9.61 6.82
C PHE A 557 5.02 -11.14 6.97
N SER A 558 4.26 -11.91 6.18
CA SER A 558 4.33 -13.38 6.12
C SER A 558 4.65 -13.86 4.71
N HIS A 559 5.41 -14.96 4.61
CA HIS A 559 5.48 -15.76 3.39
C HIS A 559 4.39 -16.83 3.39
N LYS A 560 3.64 -16.96 2.29
CA LYS A 560 2.61 -17.98 2.10
C LYS A 560 3.26 -19.24 1.51
N LYS A 561 3.70 -20.14 2.39
CA LYS A 561 4.38 -21.37 2.01
C LYS A 561 3.38 -22.44 1.59
N ALA A 562 3.52 -22.94 0.36
CA ALA A 562 2.74 -24.07 -0.11
C ALA A 562 3.29 -25.37 0.50
N VAL A 563 2.40 -26.18 1.08
CA VAL A 563 2.76 -27.49 1.65
C VAL A 563 1.82 -28.55 1.08
N VAL A 564 2.40 -29.64 0.57
CA VAL A 564 1.65 -30.79 0.06
C VAL A 564 2.07 -32.02 0.85
N TYR A 565 1.08 -32.72 1.41
CA TYR A 565 1.29 -33.98 2.10
C TYR A 565 0.82 -35.13 1.22
N ARG A 566 1.68 -36.10 0.98
CA ARG A 566 1.37 -37.29 0.23
C ARG A 566 2.01 -38.51 0.89
N GLY A 567 1.20 -39.54 1.15
CA GLY A 567 1.68 -40.84 1.58
C GLY A 567 2.24 -41.67 0.40
N PHE A 568 2.86 -42.78 0.71
CA PHE A 568 3.34 -43.74 -0.32
C PHE A 568 2.22 -44.60 -0.88
N PHE A 569 1.05 -44.68 -0.20
CA PHE A 569 -0.10 -45.39 -0.68
C PHE A 569 -0.75 -44.71 -1.89
N GLY A 570 -1.27 -45.52 -2.83
CA GLY A 570 -1.95 -44.99 -4.02
C GLY A 570 -1.00 -44.39 -5.07
N ASP A 571 0.26 -44.79 -5.04
CA ASP A 571 1.22 -44.38 -6.10
C ASP A 571 0.94 -45.15 -7.39
N ALA A 572 0.72 -44.41 -8.47
CA ALA A 572 0.31 -44.97 -9.75
C ALA A 572 1.45 -45.00 -10.75
N SER A 573 1.68 -46.13 -11.41
CA SER A 573 2.73 -46.29 -12.44
C SER A 573 2.61 -45.34 -13.63
N ILE A 574 1.45 -44.71 -13.81
CA ILE A 574 1.21 -43.69 -14.84
C ILE A 574 2.12 -42.46 -14.71
N ARG A 575 2.64 -42.20 -13.52
CA ARG A 575 3.52 -41.06 -13.22
C ARG A 575 4.96 -41.25 -13.70
N TYR A 576 5.36 -42.47 -14.01
CA TYR A 576 6.74 -42.84 -14.22
C TYR A 576 6.97 -43.37 -15.63
N PRO A 577 8.18 -43.19 -16.18
CA PRO A 577 8.54 -43.84 -17.45
C PRO A 577 8.49 -45.39 -17.32
N PRO A 578 8.41 -46.12 -18.45
CA PRO A 578 8.28 -45.61 -19.82
C PRO A 578 6.89 -45.01 -20.07
N TYR A 579 6.87 -43.86 -20.78
CA TYR A 579 5.64 -43.16 -21.13
C TYR A 579 5.00 -43.79 -22.38
N THR A 580 3.92 -44.49 -22.16
CA THR A 580 3.18 -45.18 -23.23
C THR A 580 1.94 -44.38 -23.66
N LYS A 581 1.44 -44.65 -24.87
CA LYS A 581 0.17 -44.08 -25.38
C LYS A 581 -1.02 -44.36 -24.44
N GLY A 582 -1.02 -45.53 -23.78
CA GLY A 582 -2.03 -45.89 -22.78
C GLY A 582 -1.97 -44.98 -21.55
N LYS A 583 -0.79 -44.75 -21.01
CA LYS A 583 -0.57 -43.80 -19.88
C LYS A 583 -1.00 -42.40 -20.24
N LEU A 584 -0.62 -41.90 -21.45
CA LEU A 584 -1.05 -40.59 -21.90
C LEU A 584 -2.58 -40.46 -22.00
N ARG A 585 -3.27 -41.47 -22.50
CA ARG A 585 -4.73 -41.51 -22.58
C ARG A 585 -5.40 -41.38 -21.22
N ILE A 586 -4.93 -42.17 -20.24
CA ILE A 586 -5.46 -42.11 -18.86
C ILE A 586 -5.19 -40.75 -18.22
N LEU A 587 -4.00 -40.20 -18.44
CA LEU A 587 -3.64 -38.91 -17.92
C LEU A 587 -4.49 -37.79 -18.53
N LYS A 588 -4.69 -37.81 -19.87
CA LYS A 588 -5.62 -36.88 -20.55
C LYS A 588 -7.03 -36.94 -19.95
N ALA A 589 -7.51 -38.09 -19.59
CA ALA A 589 -8.81 -38.29 -18.95
C ALA A 589 -8.83 -37.75 -17.50
N LEU A 590 -7.77 -37.94 -16.73
CA LEU A 590 -7.65 -37.42 -15.35
C LEU A 590 -7.61 -35.88 -15.32
N ILE A 591 -6.87 -35.26 -16.26
CA ILE A 591 -6.75 -33.81 -16.39
C ILE A 591 -8.08 -33.19 -16.85
N SER A 592 -8.80 -33.83 -17.77
CA SER A 592 -10.13 -33.36 -18.22
C SER A 592 -11.21 -33.37 -17.12
N GLY A 593 -10.95 -34.04 -15.99
CA GLY A 593 -11.78 -33.99 -14.77
C GLY A 593 -13.15 -34.71 -14.86
N GLY A 594 -13.45 -35.35 -15.97
CA GLY A 594 -14.71 -36.10 -16.14
C GLY A 594 -14.61 -37.56 -15.68
N ILE A 595 -15.38 -37.98 -14.68
CA ILE A 595 -15.39 -39.38 -14.22
C ILE A 595 -15.68 -40.33 -15.39
N SER A 596 -16.59 -40.02 -16.29
CA SER A 596 -16.89 -40.79 -17.49
C SER A 596 -15.68 -40.88 -18.46
N SER A 597 -14.87 -39.85 -18.56
CA SER A 597 -13.64 -39.84 -19.36
C SER A 597 -12.58 -40.74 -18.77
N ILE A 598 -12.45 -40.77 -17.44
CA ILE A 598 -11.53 -41.65 -16.72
C ILE A 598 -11.93 -43.12 -16.93
N ILE A 599 -13.21 -43.45 -16.75
CA ILE A 599 -13.73 -44.81 -16.94
C ILE A 599 -13.48 -45.29 -18.39
N ARG A 600 -13.81 -44.47 -19.40
CA ARG A 600 -13.55 -44.80 -20.82
C ARG A 600 -12.05 -44.98 -21.10
N ALA A 601 -11.19 -44.12 -20.54
CA ALA A 601 -9.76 -44.25 -20.72
C ALA A 601 -9.17 -45.53 -20.12
N LEU A 602 -9.67 -45.97 -18.98
CA LEU A 602 -9.28 -47.21 -18.32
C LEU A 602 -9.68 -48.44 -19.14
N PHE A 603 -10.86 -48.44 -19.73
CA PHE A 603 -11.38 -49.57 -20.52
C PHE A 603 -11.01 -49.47 -22.03
N GLY A 604 -10.31 -48.44 -22.46
CA GLY A 604 -9.88 -48.30 -23.85
C GLY A 604 -10.97 -47.87 -24.83
N TRP A 605 -12.12 -47.39 -24.36
CA TRP A 605 -13.23 -46.99 -25.23
C TRP A 605 -12.98 -45.68 -25.94
N PRO A 606 -13.34 -45.57 -27.24
CA PRO A 606 -13.13 -44.33 -28.02
C PRO A 606 -13.99 -43.19 -27.46
N LYS A 607 -13.55 -41.92 -27.73
CA LYS A 607 -14.40 -40.76 -27.51
C LYS A 607 -15.67 -40.90 -28.36
N ALA A 608 -16.84 -40.74 -27.78
CA ALA A 608 -18.08 -40.59 -28.51
C ALA A 608 -18.14 -39.22 -29.18
#